data_f42c620ed3d0c03f8ca045136c6491cc
#
_entry.id   f42c620ed3d0c03f8ca045136c6491cc
#
_cell.length_a   1.000
_cell.length_b   1.000
_cell.length_c   1.000
_cell.angle_alpha   90.00
_cell.angle_beta   90.00
_cell.angle_gamma   90.00
#
_symmetry.space_group_name_H-M   'P 1'
#
loop_
_entity.id
_entity.type
_entity.pdbx_description
1 polymer ?
#
loop_
_entity_poly.entity_id
_entity_poly.type
_entity_poly.pdbx_seq_one_letter_code
_entity_poly.pdbx_strand_id
1 'polypeptide(L)'
;DGQIKLRGNRIELGEIENAARMVEGTENVCALFDAAKQEIVLFVETKGTLPPRQYNRELRKYIPAYMLPQRMVTMEKLPHNANDKIDRTALKKLLA
;
A
#
# COMPACT_ATOMS: atom_id res chain seq x y z
N ASP A 1 8.40 -7.89 -9.94
CA ASP A 1 7.70 -8.98 -9.33
C ASP A 1 7.16 -8.72 -7.92
N GLY A 2 7.30 -7.55 -7.36
CA GLY A 2 6.68 -7.20 -6.08
C GLY A 2 7.46 -7.56 -4.83
N GLN A 3 8.64 -8.14 -4.97
CA GLN A 3 9.51 -8.41 -3.82
C GLN A 3 10.53 -7.29 -3.67
N ILE A 4 10.74 -6.88 -2.43
CA ILE A 4 11.76 -5.87 -2.11
C ILE A 4 12.58 -6.34 -0.94
N LYS A 5 13.71 -5.68 -0.73
CA LYS A 5 14.53 -5.90 0.45
C LYS A 5 14.67 -4.56 1.17
N LEU A 6 14.22 -4.53 2.42
CA LEU A 6 14.21 -3.30 3.19
C LEU A 6 14.75 -3.59 4.59
N ARG A 7 15.79 -2.87 4.97
CA ARG A 7 16.45 -3.03 6.28
C ARG A 7 16.76 -4.49 6.60
N GLY A 8 17.23 -5.22 5.58
CA GLY A 8 17.59 -6.63 5.74
C GLY A 8 16.45 -7.62 5.69
N ASN A 9 15.21 -7.14 5.57
CA ASN A 9 14.05 -8.01 5.49
C ASN A 9 13.56 -8.13 4.06
N ARG A 10 13.25 -9.35 3.64
CA ARG A 10 12.63 -9.61 2.36
C ARG A 10 11.13 -9.46 2.51
N ILE A 11 10.54 -8.57 1.73
CA ILE A 11 9.12 -8.23 1.85
C ILE A 11 8.43 -8.41 0.51
N GLU A 12 7.27 -9.05 0.52
CA GLU A 12 6.42 -9.15 -0.65
C GLU A 12 5.32 -8.11 -0.55
N LEU A 13 5.29 -7.17 -1.50
CA LEU A 13 4.30 -6.10 -1.48
C LEU A 13 2.87 -6.66 -1.58
N GLY A 14 2.71 -7.80 -2.27
CA GLY A 14 1.41 -8.44 -2.36
C GLY A 14 0.84 -8.89 -1.03
N GLU A 15 1.70 -9.26 -0.08
CA GLU A 15 1.23 -9.64 1.26
C GLU A 15 0.66 -8.43 1.99
N ILE A 16 1.29 -7.27 1.79
CA ILE A 16 0.79 -6.04 2.40
C ILE A 16 -0.57 -5.69 1.79
N GLU A 17 -0.70 -5.84 0.47
CA GLU A 17 -1.96 -5.58 -0.20
C GLU A 17 -3.06 -6.49 0.29
N ASN A 18 -2.75 -7.78 0.46
CA ASN A 18 -3.75 -8.74 0.97
C ASN A 18 -4.21 -8.40 2.38
N ALA A 19 -3.28 -8.02 3.24
CA ALA A 19 -3.61 -7.59 4.60
C ALA A 19 -4.48 -6.34 4.58
N ALA A 20 -4.14 -5.39 3.71
CA ALA A 20 -4.89 -4.14 3.60
C ALA A 20 -6.33 -4.37 3.15
N ARG A 21 -6.55 -5.37 2.29
CA ARG A 21 -7.91 -5.70 1.85
C ARG A 21 -8.79 -6.21 2.99
N MET A 22 -8.16 -6.70 4.06
CA MET A 22 -8.91 -7.18 5.23
C MET A 22 -9.32 -6.05 6.16
N VAL A 23 -8.77 -4.86 5.99
CA VAL A 23 -9.12 -3.73 6.83
C VAL A 23 -10.44 -3.13 6.37
N GLU A 24 -11.37 -2.98 7.32
CA GLU A 24 -12.69 -2.45 7.02
C GLU A 24 -12.60 -1.04 6.42
N GLY A 25 -13.39 -0.80 5.38
CA GLY A 25 -13.40 0.50 4.69
C GLY A 25 -12.44 0.58 3.51
N THR A 26 -11.62 -0.44 3.30
CA THR A 26 -10.71 -0.50 2.17
C THR A 26 -11.43 -1.08 0.96
N GLU A 27 -11.44 -0.32 -0.15
CA GLU A 27 -12.07 -0.81 -1.38
C GLU A 27 -11.04 -1.38 -2.35
N ASN A 28 -9.93 -0.67 -2.56
CA ASN A 28 -8.82 -1.16 -3.37
C ASN A 28 -7.51 -0.68 -2.76
N VAL A 29 -6.44 -1.40 -3.05
CA VAL A 29 -5.12 -1.04 -2.52
C VAL A 29 -4.04 -1.30 -3.56
N CYS A 30 -2.94 -0.59 -3.41
CA CYS A 30 -1.73 -0.83 -4.19
C CYS A 30 -0.53 -0.48 -3.32
N ALA A 31 0.38 -1.43 -3.15
CA ALA A 31 1.61 -1.19 -2.40
C ALA A 31 2.76 -1.02 -3.38
N LEU A 32 3.49 0.07 -3.25
CA LEU A 32 4.67 0.35 -4.07
C LEU A 32 5.87 0.64 -3.17
N PHE A 33 7.05 0.48 -3.73
CA PHE A 33 8.29 0.78 -3.02
C PHE A 33 8.96 2.01 -3.63
N ASP A 34 9.18 3.02 -2.78
CA ASP A 34 9.93 4.21 -3.18
C ASP A 34 11.40 3.96 -2.86
N ALA A 35 12.15 3.55 -3.88
CA ALA A 35 13.56 3.19 -3.69
C ALA A 35 14.41 4.38 -3.29
N ALA A 36 14.06 5.58 -3.75
CA ALA A 36 14.85 6.78 -3.42
C ALA A 36 14.75 7.09 -1.93
N LYS A 37 13.59 6.90 -1.33
CA LYS A 37 13.37 7.17 0.08
C LYS A 37 13.41 5.93 0.95
N GLN A 38 13.55 4.75 0.35
CA GLN A 38 13.52 3.47 1.06
C GLN A 38 12.26 3.33 1.88
N GLU A 39 11.10 3.59 1.26
CA GLU A 39 9.79 3.54 1.90
C GLU A 39 8.82 2.67 1.13
N ILE A 40 8.02 1.93 1.88
CA ILE A 40 6.84 1.28 1.32
C ILE A 40 5.70 2.27 1.37
N VAL A 41 5.07 2.52 0.22
CA VAL A 41 3.93 3.44 0.12
C VAL A 41 2.69 2.64 -0.19
N LEU A 42 1.70 2.73 0.67
CA LEU A 42 0.42 2.05 0.47
C LEU A 42 -0.63 3.04 -0.01
N PHE A 43 -1.15 2.80 -1.20
CA PHE A 43 -2.24 3.59 -1.75
C PHE A 43 -3.54 2.87 -1.42
N VAL A 44 -4.47 3.57 -0.79
CA VAL A 44 -5.73 2.99 -0.33
C VAL A 44 -6.90 3.74 -0.94
N GLU A 45 -7.78 2.99 -1.60
CA GLU A 45 -9.03 3.57 -2.10
C GLU A 45 -10.08 3.39 -1.01
N THR A 46 -10.62 4.52 -0.55
CA THR A 46 -11.63 4.51 0.50
C THR A 46 -12.52 5.73 0.35
N LYS A 47 -13.78 5.58 0.70
CA LYS A 47 -14.73 6.69 0.68
C LYS A 47 -14.75 7.44 1.99
N GLY A 48 -14.12 6.88 3.03
CA GLY A 48 -14.09 7.49 4.35
C GLY A 48 -12.73 8.05 4.67
N THR A 49 -12.58 8.54 5.89
CA THR A 49 -11.30 9.01 6.40
C THR A 49 -10.74 7.96 7.34
N LEU A 50 -9.57 7.44 7.00
CA LEU A 50 -8.89 6.48 7.85
C LEU A 50 -7.53 7.05 8.25
N PRO A 51 -7.37 7.44 9.53
CA PRO A 51 -6.08 7.93 9.99
C PRO A 51 -5.00 6.86 9.80
N PRO A 52 -3.82 7.22 9.24
CA PRO A 52 -2.76 6.23 8.98
C PRO A 52 -2.36 5.42 10.22
N ARG A 53 -2.35 6.06 11.38
CA ARG A 53 -1.99 5.37 12.63
C ARG A 53 -2.99 4.26 12.96
N GLN A 54 -4.28 4.56 12.81
CA GLN A 54 -5.33 3.58 13.07
C GLN A 54 -5.30 2.47 12.05
N TYR A 55 -5.04 2.81 10.79
CA TYR A 55 -4.93 1.84 9.70
C TYR A 55 -3.77 0.87 9.95
N ASN A 56 -2.62 1.39 10.34
CA ASN A 56 -1.47 0.55 10.64
C ASN A 56 -1.73 -0.38 11.82
N ARG A 57 -2.51 0.07 12.79
CA ARG A 57 -2.90 -0.77 13.92
C ARG A 57 -3.72 -1.97 13.43
N GLU A 58 -4.61 -1.74 12.47
CA GLU A 58 -5.38 -2.84 11.89
C GLU A 58 -4.52 -3.78 11.07
N LEU A 59 -3.57 -3.22 10.30
CA LEU A 59 -2.65 -4.05 9.52
C LEU A 59 -1.81 -4.97 10.42
N ARG A 60 -1.45 -4.50 11.61
CA ARG A 60 -0.65 -5.29 12.55
C ARG A 60 -1.33 -6.59 12.96
N LYS A 61 -2.61 -6.71 12.74
CA LYS A 61 -3.33 -7.96 13.01
C LYS A 61 -2.99 -9.04 11.99
N TYR A 62 -2.47 -8.66 10.84
CA TYR A 62 -2.26 -9.58 9.71
C TYR A 62 -0.81 -9.68 9.28
N ILE A 63 0.00 -8.64 9.50
CA ILE A 63 1.40 -8.64 9.09
C ILE A 63 2.28 -8.12 10.22
N PRO A 64 3.57 -8.54 10.22
CA PRO A 64 4.50 -8.08 11.25
C PRO A 64 4.88 -6.61 11.06
N ALA A 65 5.39 -6.01 12.12
CA ALA A 65 5.72 -4.59 12.13
C ALA A 65 6.69 -4.17 11.03
N TYR A 66 7.66 -5.02 10.69
CA TYR A 66 8.66 -4.66 9.68
C TYR A 66 8.07 -4.54 8.28
N MET A 67 6.85 -5.02 8.06
CA MET A 67 6.16 -4.94 6.78
C MET A 67 5.21 -3.75 6.69
N LEU A 68 5.05 -2.97 7.76
CA LEU A 68 4.13 -1.84 7.73
C LEU A 68 4.63 -0.75 6.80
N PRO A 69 3.72 -0.12 6.03
CA PRO A 69 4.13 0.98 5.15
C PRO A 69 4.57 2.18 5.97
N GLN A 70 5.62 2.86 5.50
CA GLN A 70 6.09 4.09 6.11
C GLN A 70 5.24 5.28 5.67
N ARG A 71 4.50 5.12 4.56
CA ARG A 71 3.70 6.20 4.01
C ARG A 71 2.40 5.62 3.48
N MET A 72 1.30 6.33 3.71
CA MET A 72 -0.01 5.92 3.22
C MET A 72 -0.66 7.09 2.50
N VAL A 73 -1.23 6.80 1.33
CA VAL A 73 -1.96 7.79 0.55
C VAL A 73 -3.37 7.28 0.35
N THR A 74 -4.36 8.04 0.83
CA THR A 74 -5.76 7.68 0.65
C THR A 74 -6.32 8.44 -0.55
N MET A 75 -7.16 7.77 -1.33
CA MET A 75 -7.78 8.35 -2.53
C MET A 75 -9.21 7.88 -2.61
N GLU A 76 -10.08 8.70 -3.21
CA GLU A 76 -11.46 8.29 -3.45
C GLU A 76 -11.52 7.17 -4.47
N LYS A 77 -10.62 7.20 -5.44
CA LYS A 77 -10.52 6.16 -6.46
C LYS A 77 -9.09 6.06 -6.95
N LEU A 78 -8.58 4.85 -6.98
CA LEU A 78 -7.27 4.59 -7.56
C LEU A 78 -7.37 4.58 -9.09
N PRO A 79 -6.33 5.05 -9.80
CA PRO A 79 -6.35 5.02 -11.26
C PRO A 79 -6.36 3.60 -11.79
N HIS A 80 -7.11 3.38 -12.86
CA HIS A 80 -7.19 2.08 -13.55
C HIS A 80 -6.71 2.23 -14.98
N ASN A 81 -6.08 1.18 -15.49
CA ASN A 81 -5.61 1.17 -16.85
C ASN A 81 -6.71 0.69 -17.81
N ALA A 82 -6.37 0.55 -19.10
CA ALA A 82 -7.33 0.16 -20.13
C ALA A 82 -7.92 -1.24 -19.89
N ASN A 83 -7.24 -2.07 -19.10
CA ASN A 83 -7.70 -3.42 -18.76
C ASN A 83 -8.49 -3.46 -17.46
N ASP A 84 -8.86 -2.28 -16.95
CA ASP A 84 -9.60 -2.12 -15.69
C ASP A 84 -8.87 -2.69 -14.48
N LYS A 85 -7.54 -2.64 -14.54
CA LYS A 85 -6.68 -3.01 -13.41
C LYS A 85 -6.03 -1.75 -12.85
N ILE A 86 -5.63 -1.80 -11.57
CA ILE A 86 -4.97 -0.66 -10.96
C ILE A 86 -3.74 -0.27 -11.77
N ASP A 87 -3.67 1.00 -12.13
CA ASP A 87 -2.56 1.53 -12.94
C ASP A 87 -1.38 1.87 -12.03
N ARG A 88 -0.49 0.89 -11.83
CA ARG A 88 0.67 1.06 -10.98
C ARG A 88 1.65 2.09 -11.53
N THR A 89 1.70 2.23 -12.85
CA THR A 89 2.57 3.22 -13.48
C THR A 89 2.13 4.64 -13.12
N ALA A 90 0.81 4.89 -13.15
CA ALA A 90 0.28 6.19 -12.77
C ALA A 90 0.58 6.50 -11.30
N LEU A 91 0.41 5.51 -10.42
CA LEU A 91 0.69 5.69 -9.00
C LEU A 91 2.18 5.91 -8.73
N LYS A 92 3.03 5.22 -9.48
CA LYS A 92 4.47 5.37 -9.36
C LYS A 92 4.93 6.80 -9.63
N LYS A 93 4.26 7.48 -10.57
CA LYS A 93 4.58 8.87 -10.88
C LYS A 93 4.31 9.81 -9.71
N LEU A 94 3.41 9.43 -8.81
CA LEU A 94 3.11 10.23 -7.63
C LEU A 94 4.21 10.16 -6.59
N LEU A 95 5.14 9.19 -6.71
CA LEU A 95 6.25 9.05 -5.78
C LEU A 95 7.42 9.97 -6.13
N ALA A 96 7.44 10.49 -7.32
CA ALA A 96 8.54 11.35 -7.79
C ALA A 96 8.52 12.73 -7.13
#